data_e4a0a7d28536ca8026d53d232ec27964
#
_entry.id   e4a0a7d28536ca8026d53d232ec27964
#
_cell.length_a   1.000
_cell.length_b   1.000
_cell.length_c   1.000
_cell.angle_alpha   90.00
_cell.angle_beta   90.00
_cell.angle_gamma   90.00
#
_symmetry.space_group_name_H-M   'P 1'
#
loop_
_entity.id
_entity.type
_entity.pdbx_description
1 polymer ?
#
loop_
_entity_poly.entity_id
_entity_poly.type
_entity_poly.pdbx_seq_one_letter_code
_entity_poly.pdbx_strand_id
1 'polypeptide(L)'
;MRKIIVFDQTIREGMQYRGLMFSYAERLKIMEFQQALGVDISQAGYPPAHESEIRHIKKIYHEASRRNYNIRISGLCRALVKDASRMVETGLEEFNLHTSFTAEMLSRQSVESIFNSLKDTVLFIRSKVEKPSIEVSLLDIGKTDMELLKKCAVFLINNLKINILSLPDTSGLMSPNQVCKRVKIISSLAGKNTQIGIHCHNDLGMATANTIMGILAGASIIEVSALGIGERNGIGDIFITGKNLKDQGFDLNLETEKEDIFREYYEFVDSVCYQKTGIKLLNDNTPFFGNSSMTHVAGTHGIGQFGLAADQEFYLNVLCGKHLVENYLKLHKIGYEKKYLQEIVARIKDKSAEADRCVTKEEVKEIVVESG
;
A
#
# COMPACT_ATOMS: atom_id res chain seq x y z
N MET A 1 4.55 -22.18 -6.34
CA MET A 1 3.96 -20.83 -6.30
C MET A 1 5.00 -19.79 -6.69
N ARG A 2 4.62 -18.68 -7.35
CA ARG A 2 5.56 -17.60 -7.67
C ARG A 2 5.77 -16.73 -6.43
N LYS A 3 7.03 -16.60 -6.01
CA LYS A 3 7.40 -15.77 -4.86
C LYS A 3 7.31 -14.29 -5.23
N ILE A 4 6.65 -13.51 -4.38
CA ILE A 4 6.53 -12.06 -4.50
C ILE A 4 7.25 -11.41 -3.31
N ILE A 5 8.07 -10.42 -3.60
CA ILE A 5 8.80 -9.62 -2.63
C ILE A 5 7.94 -8.41 -2.25
N VAL A 6 7.84 -8.15 -0.97
CA VAL A 6 7.13 -6.98 -0.43
C VAL A 6 8.13 -5.91 -0.06
N PHE A 7 8.06 -4.79 -0.76
CA PHE A 7 8.87 -3.59 -0.53
C PHE A 7 7.99 -2.49 0.09
N ASP A 8 8.08 -2.36 1.40
CA ASP A 8 7.33 -1.35 2.14
C ASP A 8 8.08 -0.01 2.10
N GLN A 9 7.42 0.99 1.53
CA GLN A 9 7.95 2.34 1.37
C GLN A 9 7.34 3.36 2.35
N THR A 10 6.62 2.90 3.38
CA THR A 10 5.91 3.77 4.35
C THR A 10 6.78 4.88 4.91
N ILE A 11 8.04 4.58 5.26
CA ILE A 11 8.94 5.58 5.86
C ILE A 11 9.25 6.69 4.85
N ARG A 12 9.69 6.32 3.65
CA ARG A 12 10.10 7.30 2.65
C ARG A 12 8.91 7.98 1.98
N GLU A 13 7.94 7.19 1.53
CA GLU A 13 6.76 7.67 0.81
C GLU A 13 5.84 8.49 1.74
N GLY A 14 5.70 8.04 2.99
CA GLY A 14 4.94 8.78 3.99
C GLY A 14 5.52 10.16 4.30
N MET A 15 6.85 10.34 4.20
CA MET A 15 7.45 11.67 4.35
C MET A 15 7.23 12.60 3.13
N GLN A 16 6.64 12.11 2.05
CA GLN A 16 6.15 12.91 0.95
C GLN A 16 4.67 13.29 1.12
N TYR A 17 4.00 12.74 2.14
CA TYR A 17 2.66 13.19 2.51
C TYR A 17 2.71 14.59 3.13
N ARG A 18 1.70 15.41 2.83
CA ARG A 18 1.66 16.82 3.23
C ARG A 18 1.85 17.02 4.74
N GLY A 19 2.93 17.70 5.12
CA GLY A 19 3.22 18.06 6.50
C GLY A 19 3.77 16.93 7.39
N LEU A 20 3.97 15.72 6.86
CA LEU A 20 4.46 14.59 7.63
C LEU A 20 5.98 14.42 7.49
N MET A 21 6.64 14.24 8.63
CA MET A 21 8.03 13.81 8.69
C MET A 21 8.20 12.87 9.88
N PHE A 22 8.67 11.67 9.64
CA PHE A 22 8.95 10.70 10.69
C PHE A 22 10.29 11.00 11.39
N SER A 23 10.25 11.07 12.72
CA SER A 23 11.46 11.10 13.55
C SER A 23 12.21 9.76 13.48
N TYR A 24 13.44 9.72 13.99
CA TYR A 24 14.22 8.48 14.10
C TYR A 24 13.45 7.38 14.86
N ALA A 25 12.86 7.72 16.00
CA ALA A 25 12.13 6.76 16.84
C ALA A 25 10.89 6.19 16.13
N GLU A 26 10.16 7.04 15.41
CA GLU A 26 8.98 6.63 14.62
C GLU A 26 9.36 5.73 13.46
N ARG A 27 10.46 6.04 12.73
CA ARG A 27 10.96 5.16 11.65
C ARG A 27 11.39 3.79 12.18
N LEU A 28 12.04 3.77 13.36
CA LEU A 28 12.44 2.52 13.99
C LEU A 28 11.21 1.70 14.40
N LYS A 29 10.17 2.35 14.95
CA LYS A 29 8.93 1.68 15.31
C LYS A 29 8.18 1.13 14.08
N ILE A 30 8.14 1.88 12.97
CA ILE A 30 7.63 1.38 11.69
C ILE A 30 8.39 0.12 11.26
N MET A 31 9.71 0.15 11.34
CA MET A 31 10.54 -1.01 10.96
C MET A 31 10.32 -2.22 11.87
N GLU A 32 10.01 -2.03 13.16
CA GLU A 32 9.59 -3.11 14.06
C GLU A 32 8.31 -3.81 13.58
N PHE A 33 7.31 -3.05 13.16
CA PHE A 33 6.10 -3.61 12.55
C PHE A 33 6.40 -4.33 11.24
N GLN A 34 7.19 -3.73 10.35
CA GLN A 34 7.60 -4.33 9.09
C GLN A 34 8.31 -5.67 9.30
N GLN A 35 9.23 -5.74 10.27
CA GLN A 35 9.91 -6.98 10.62
C GLN A 35 8.94 -8.03 11.18
N ALA A 36 8.02 -7.64 12.08
CA ALA A 36 7.04 -8.55 12.68
C ALA A 36 6.03 -9.10 11.66
N LEU A 37 5.77 -8.33 10.60
CA LEU A 37 4.86 -8.68 9.51
C LEU A 37 5.55 -9.41 8.35
N GLY A 38 6.87 -9.63 8.40
CA GLY A 38 7.58 -10.36 7.37
C GLY A 38 7.79 -9.58 6.06
N VAL A 39 7.91 -8.25 6.14
CA VAL A 39 8.29 -7.40 5.01
C VAL A 39 9.71 -7.74 4.55
N ASP A 40 9.91 -7.86 3.24
CA ASP A 40 11.22 -8.24 2.68
C ASP A 40 12.19 -7.06 2.59
N ILE A 41 11.71 -5.88 2.17
CA ILE A 41 12.51 -4.66 1.99
C ILE A 41 11.79 -3.47 2.62
N SER A 42 12.53 -2.64 3.37
CA SER A 42 12.07 -1.35 3.89
C SER A 42 12.81 -0.20 3.24
N GLN A 43 12.10 0.81 2.72
CA GLN A 43 12.73 2.03 2.21
C GLN A 43 12.87 3.07 3.33
N ALA A 44 14.08 3.17 3.90
CA ALA A 44 14.34 3.93 5.11
C ALA A 44 14.36 5.46 4.93
N GLY A 45 14.49 5.96 3.68
CA GLY A 45 14.48 7.38 3.41
C GLY A 45 15.27 7.79 2.17
N TYR A 46 15.65 9.10 2.12
CA TYR A 46 16.35 9.72 1.00
C TYR A 46 17.67 10.36 1.47
N PRO A 47 18.77 9.59 1.59
CA PRO A 47 20.05 10.08 2.13
C PRO A 47 20.59 11.37 1.48
N PRO A 48 20.50 11.56 0.14
CA PRO A 48 21.01 12.77 -0.49
C PRO A 48 20.28 14.07 -0.11
N ALA A 49 19.09 13.97 0.47
CA ALA A 49 18.27 15.14 0.78
C ALA A 49 18.89 16.03 1.85
N HIS A 50 19.45 15.43 2.91
CA HIS A 50 20.03 16.18 4.04
C HIS A 50 20.94 15.30 4.90
N GLU A 51 21.87 15.93 5.65
CA GLU A 51 22.77 15.25 6.59
C GLU A 51 22.04 14.47 7.68
N SER A 52 20.89 14.94 8.13
CA SER A 52 20.09 14.21 9.12
C SER A 52 19.53 12.89 8.57
N GLU A 53 19.22 12.82 7.26
CA GLU A 53 18.78 11.59 6.62
C GLU A 53 19.88 10.53 6.68
N ILE A 54 21.11 10.89 6.30
CA ILE A 54 22.26 9.98 6.39
C ILE A 54 22.42 9.46 7.82
N ARG A 55 22.40 10.38 8.81
CA ARG A 55 22.56 9.99 10.23
C ARG A 55 21.43 9.06 10.70
N HIS A 56 20.17 9.36 10.35
CA HIS A 56 19.03 8.53 10.77
C HIS A 56 19.09 7.15 10.12
N ILE A 57 19.32 7.10 8.81
CA ILE A 57 19.36 5.84 8.07
C ILE A 57 20.51 4.97 8.54
N LYS A 58 21.69 5.55 8.75
CA LYS A 58 22.86 4.85 9.32
C LYS A 58 22.54 4.24 10.69
N LYS A 59 21.89 5.00 11.57
CA LYS A 59 21.46 4.50 12.90
C LYS A 59 20.42 3.38 12.78
N ILE A 60 19.44 3.51 11.88
CA ILE A 60 18.43 2.48 11.62
C ILE A 60 19.09 1.20 11.13
N TYR A 61 20.02 1.30 10.17
CA TYR A 61 20.74 0.16 9.62
C TYR A 61 21.55 -0.58 10.70
N HIS A 62 22.29 0.16 11.54
CA HIS A 62 23.03 -0.42 12.67
C HIS A 62 22.09 -1.07 13.70
N GLU A 63 20.97 -0.43 14.02
CA GLU A 63 20.03 -0.96 15.00
C GLU A 63 19.32 -2.23 14.48
N ALA A 64 18.94 -2.27 13.22
CA ALA A 64 18.38 -3.46 12.59
C ALA A 64 19.38 -4.63 12.59
N SER A 65 20.66 -4.35 12.27
CA SER A 65 21.73 -5.34 12.34
C SER A 65 21.95 -5.85 13.76
N ARG A 66 21.97 -4.96 14.76
CA ARG A 66 22.11 -5.30 16.18
C ARG A 66 20.96 -6.19 16.68
N ARG A 67 19.76 -5.97 16.18
CA ARG A 67 18.56 -6.75 16.52
C ARG A 67 18.39 -8.02 15.68
N ASN A 68 19.31 -8.29 14.76
CA ASN A 68 19.22 -9.41 13.81
C ASN A 68 17.92 -9.41 12.98
N TYR A 69 17.50 -8.25 12.49
CA TYR A 69 16.35 -8.18 11.58
C TYR A 69 16.69 -8.79 10.23
N ASN A 70 15.73 -9.54 9.67
CA ASN A 70 15.88 -10.18 8.35
C ASN A 70 15.47 -9.26 7.20
N ILE A 71 14.97 -8.07 7.51
CA ILE A 71 14.52 -7.09 6.53
C ILE A 71 15.72 -6.42 5.86
N ARG A 72 15.72 -6.36 4.54
CA ARG A 72 16.68 -5.57 3.77
C ARG A 72 16.31 -4.09 3.84
N ILE A 73 17.30 -3.22 3.95
CA ILE A 73 17.06 -1.78 4.12
C ILE A 73 17.58 -1.05 2.88
N SER A 74 16.68 -0.41 2.16
CA SER A 74 16.95 0.37 0.96
C SER A 74 16.92 1.88 1.23
N GLY A 75 17.67 2.63 0.43
CA GLY A 75 17.59 4.07 0.37
C GLY A 75 17.32 4.54 -1.06
N LEU A 76 16.72 5.73 -1.18
CA LEU A 76 16.43 6.37 -2.44
C LEU A 76 17.51 7.39 -2.81
N CYS A 77 17.89 7.47 -4.09
CA CYS A 77 18.64 8.60 -4.63
C CYS A 77 18.35 8.79 -6.14
N ARG A 78 18.75 9.94 -6.66
CA ARG A 78 18.75 10.13 -8.12
C ARG A 78 19.92 9.36 -8.73
N ALA A 79 19.78 8.98 -9.99
CA ALA A 79 20.85 8.32 -10.75
C ALA A 79 22.00 9.30 -11.09
N LEU A 80 22.65 9.83 -10.06
CA LEU A 80 23.77 10.76 -10.09
C LEU A 80 24.87 10.29 -9.13
N VAL A 81 26.12 10.30 -9.56
CA VAL A 81 27.28 9.92 -8.71
C VAL A 81 27.32 10.71 -7.40
N LYS A 82 26.99 12.01 -7.43
CA LYS A 82 26.92 12.85 -6.23
C LYS A 82 25.91 12.34 -5.22
N ASP A 83 24.72 11.92 -5.66
CA ASP A 83 23.67 11.40 -4.80
C ASP A 83 24.05 10.00 -4.29
N ALA A 84 24.56 9.14 -5.16
CA ALA A 84 25.03 7.81 -4.79
C ALA A 84 26.19 7.86 -3.76
N SER A 85 27.07 8.86 -3.82
CA SER A 85 28.12 9.01 -2.82
C SER A 85 27.57 9.25 -1.42
N ARG A 86 26.51 10.06 -1.32
CA ARG A 86 25.80 10.31 -0.05
C ARG A 86 25.10 9.06 0.48
N MET A 87 24.62 8.24 -0.41
CA MET A 87 23.98 7.00 -0.04
C MET A 87 24.98 5.94 0.46
N VAL A 88 26.16 5.84 -0.18
CA VAL A 88 27.27 4.98 0.27
C VAL A 88 27.70 5.31 1.71
N GLU A 89 27.68 6.58 2.12
CA GLU A 89 28.01 7.00 3.49
C GLU A 89 27.09 6.36 4.56
N THR A 90 25.89 5.91 4.21
CA THR A 90 24.97 5.25 5.14
C THR A 90 25.37 3.83 5.51
N GLY A 91 26.19 3.18 4.68
CA GLY A 91 26.53 1.75 4.80
C GLY A 91 25.49 0.80 4.22
N LEU A 92 24.43 1.30 3.57
CA LEU A 92 23.45 0.47 2.90
C LEU A 92 24.03 -0.29 1.71
N GLU A 93 23.46 -1.46 1.45
CA GLU A 93 23.78 -2.31 0.30
C GLU A 93 22.67 -2.32 -0.76
N GLU A 94 21.46 -1.85 -0.42
CA GLU A 94 20.31 -1.76 -1.32
C GLU A 94 20.12 -0.33 -1.81
N PHE A 95 20.27 -0.09 -3.12
CA PHE A 95 20.25 1.22 -3.76
C PHE A 95 19.05 1.32 -4.70
N ASN A 96 18.12 2.25 -4.44
CA ASN A 96 17.06 2.61 -5.38
C ASN A 96 17.42 3.91 -6.11
N LEU A 97 17.62 3.81 -7.42
CA LEU A 97 18.02 4.91 -8.29
C LEU A 97 16.84 5.39 -9.12
N HIS A 98 16.43 6.64 -8.97
CA HIS A 98 15.37 7.23 -9.77
C HIS A 98 15.90 7.90 -11.03
N THR A 99 15.24 7.64 -12.16
CA THR A 99 15.43 8.33 -13.44
C THR A 99 14.13 8.39 -14.23
N SER A 100 14.05 9.27 -15.22
CA SER A 100 12.85 9.45 -16.04
C SER A 100 13.21 9.61 -17.52
N PHE A 101 12.32 9.14 -18.39
CA PHE A 101 12.40 9.27 -19.84
C PHE A 101 11.10 9.86 -20.44
N THR A 102 10.36 10.62 -19.63
CA THR A 102 9.20 11.37 -20.11
C THR A 102 9.62 12.50 -21.08
N ALA A 103 8.69 12.95 -21.90
CA ALA A 103 8.94 14.05 -22.83
C ALA A 103 9.46 15.31 -22.11
N GLU A 104 9.00 15.59 -20.90
CA GLU A 104 9.47 16.70 -20.08
C GLU A 104 10.96 16.54 -19.71
N MET A 105 11.39 15.37 -19.27
CA MET A 105 12.81 15.11 -18.97
C MET A 105 13.65 15.20 -20.22
N LEU A 106 13.18 14.65 -21.34
CA LEU A 106 13.91 14.65 -22.61
C LEU A 106 14.01 16.04 -23.27
N SER A 107 13.18 16.99 -22.88
CA SER A 107 13.36 18.40 -23.25
C SER A 107 14.57 19.06 -22.60
N ARG A 108 15.06 18.48 -21.48
CA ARG A 108 16.19 19.02 -20.70
C ARG A 108 17.48 18.22 -20.90
N GLN A 109 17.38 16.93 -21.21
CA GLN A 109 18.52 16.03 -21.33
C GLN A 109 18.29 15.00 -22.45
N SER A 110 19.35 14.64 -23.18
CA SER A 110 19.27 13.57 -24.16
C SER A 110 19.21 12.19 -23.49
N VAL A 111 18.63 11.21 -24.17
CA VAL A 111 18.62 9.79 -23.75
C VAL A 111 20.04 9.30 -23.45
N GLU A 112 21.01 9.68 -24.30
CA GLU A 112 22.42 9.29 -24.13
C GLU A 112 23.04 9.88 -22.86
N SER A 113 22.75 11.15 -22.55
CA SER A 113 23.20 11.79 -21.31
C SER A 113 22.65 11.06 -20.08
N ILE A 114 21.36 10.65 -20.09
CA ILE A 114 20.75 9.91 -18.99
C ILE A 114 21.40 8.52 -18.88
N PHE A 115 21.64 7.81 -19.98
CA PHE A 115 22.32 6.51 -19.97
C PHE A 115 23.74 6.61 -19.43
N ASN A 116 24.49 7.62 -19.78
CA ASN A 116 25.84 7.84 -19.25
C ASN A 116 25.80 8.10 -17.75
N SER A 117 24.90 8.96 -17.27
CA SER A 117 24.71 9.22 -15.83
C SER A 117 24.36 7.94 -15.05
N LEU A 118 23.44 7.11 -15.56
CA LEU A 118 23.10 5.81 -14.97
C LEU A 118 24.30 4.89 -14.92
N LYS A 119 25.05 4.78 -16.03
CA LYS A 119 26.27 3.95 -16.11
C LYS A 119 27.30 4.39 -15.09
N ASP A 120 27.62 5.68 -15.06
CA ASP A 120 28.63 6.23 -14.14
C ASP A 120 28.21 6.00 -12.68
N THR A 121 26.92 6.19 -12.37
CA THR A 121 26.38 5.97 -11.02
C THR A 121 26.47 4.50 -10.61
N VAL A 122 26.06 3.56 -11.48
CA VAL A 122 26.11 2.11 -11.20
C VAL A 122 27.57 1.65 -11.02
N LEU A 123 28.48 2.11 -11.88
CA LEU A 123 29.89 1.78 -11.77
C LEU A 123 30.51 2.35 -10.48
N PHE A 124 30.16 3.58 -10.12
CA PHE A 124 30.59 4.19 -8.87
C PHE A 124 30.13 3.35 -7.66
N ILE A 125 28.85 2.99 -7.57
CA ILE A 125 28.33 2.16 -6.46
C ILE A 125 29.11 0.85 -6.37
N ARG A 126 29.28 0.13 -7.48
CA ARG A 126 30.01 -1.13 -7.54
C ARG A 126 31.50 -1.00 -7.18
N SER A 127 32.07 0.18 -7.34
CA SER A 127 33.45 0.45 -6.91
C SER A 127 33.59 0.67 -5.41
N LYS A 128 32.48 0.96 -4.70
CA LYS A 128 32.45 1.33 -3.27
C LYS A 128 31.82 0.27 -2.39
N VAL A 129 30.92 -0.54 -2.92
CA VAL A 129 30.18 -1.56 -2.19
C VAL A 129 30.43 -2.92 -2.85
N GLU A 130 30.78 -3.93 -2.06
CA GLU A 130 31.23 -5.23 -2.57
C GLU A 130 30.11 -5.97 -3.31
N LYS A 131 28.90 -6.02 -2.75
CA LYS A 131 27.76 -6.75 -3.31
C LYS A 131 26.49 -5.89 -3.30
N PRO A 132 26.47 -4.75 -4.03
CA PRO A 132 25.31 -3.88 -4.00
C PRO A 132 24.14 -4.52 -4.76
N SER A 133 22.95 -4.43 -4.17
CA SER A 133 21.70 -4.61 -4.89
C SER A 133 21.25 -3.28 -5.46
N ILE A 134 21.15 -3.20 -6.78
CA ILE A 134 20.83 -1.96 -7.48
C ILE A 134 19.45 -2.09 -8.14
N GLU A 135 18.55 -1.28 -7.68
CA GLU A 135 17.26 -1.01 -8.29
C GLU A 135 17.32 0.27 -9.11
N VAL A 136 16.69 0.26 -10.28
CA VAL A 136 16.44 1.48 -11.07
C VAL A 136 14.95 1.62 -11.31
N SER A 137 14.39 2.74 -10.84
CA SER A 137 12.99 3.11 -11.05
C SER A 137 12.88 4.04 -12.27
N LEU A 138 12.16 3.58 -13.30
CA LEU A 138 11.83 4.37 -14.50
C LEU A 138 10.56 5.18 -14.23
N LEU A 139 10.70 6.40 -13.73
CA LEU A 139 9.58 7.23 -13.31
C LEU A 139 8.58 7.48 -14.46
N ASP A 140 7.31 7.38 -14.12
CA ASP A 140 6.15 7.69 -14.96
C ASP A 140 6.12 6.91 -16.28
N ILE A 141 6.13 5.58 -16.15
CA ILE A 141 6.07 4.69 -17.32
C ILE A 141 4.82 4.96 -18.18
N GLY A 142 3.75 5.50 -17.61
CA GLY A 142 2.54 5.88 -18.31
C GLY A 142 2.76 6.94 -19.40
N LYS A 143 3.68 7.88 -19.14
CA LYS A 143 4.04 8.99 -20.04
C LYS A 143 5.29 8.74 -20.88
N THR A 144 5.98 7.63 -20.64
CA THR A 144 7.15 7.25 -21.44
C THR A 144 6.70 6.52 -22.72
N ASP A 145 7.26 6.88 -23.87
CA ASP A 145 7.03 6.15 -25.12
C ASP A 145 7.43 4.67 -24.96
N MET A 146 6.66 3.75 -25.55
CA MET A 146 6.86 2.31 -25.33
C MET A 146 8.16 1.79 -25.93
N GLU A 147 8.56 2.26 -27.11
CA GLU A 147 9.79 1.81 -27.74
C GLU A 147 11.01 2.33 -26.98
N LEU A 148 10.92 3.56 -26.48
CA LEU A 148 11.93 4.10 -25.59
C LEU A 148 11.98 3.36 -24.26
N LEU A 149 10.83 3.02 -23.65
CA LEU A 149 10.76 2.24 -22.42
C LEU A 149 11.43 0.86 -22.57
N LYS A 150 11.18 0.18 -23.70
CA LYS A 150 11.88 -1.07 -24.06
C LYS A 150 13.40 -0.87 -24.19
N LYS A 151 13.82 0.18 -24.90
CA LYS A 151 15.26 0.50 -25.06
C LYS A 151 15.93 0.74 -23.71
N CYS A 152 15.26 1.48 -22.81
CA CYS A 152 15.76 1.71 -21.46
C CYS A 152 15.83 0.40 -20.66
N ALA A 153 14.80 -0.43 -20.69
CA ALA A 153 14.80 -1.71 -20.00
C ALA A 153 15.95 -2.61 -20.49
N VAL A 154 16.13 -2.76 -21.80
CA VAL A 154 17.24 -3.55 -22.39
C VAL A 154 18.60 -3.00 -21.93
N PHE A 155 18.80 -1.69 -21.93
CA PHE A 155 20.04 -1.08 -21.46
C PHE A 155 20.31 -1.40 -19.98
N LEU A 156 19.31 -1.24 -19.12
CA LEU A 156 19.44 -1.48 -17.68
C LEU A 156 19.69 -2.97 -17.37
N ILE A 157 18.96 -3.87 -18.02
CA ILE A 157 19.04 -5.31 -17.80
C ILE A 157 20.33 -5.90 -18.37
N ASN A 158 20.63 -5.62 -19.64
CA ASN A 158 21.71 -6.32 -20.35
C ASN A 158 23.08 -5.62 -20.22
N ASN A 159 23.10 -4.28 -20.25
CA ASN A 159 24.35 -3.53 -20.20
C ASN A 159 24.75 -3.22 -18.76
N LEU A 160 23.82 -2.72 -17.92
CA LEU A 160 24.10 -2.38 -16.53
C LEU A 160 23.90 -3.57 -15.58
N LYS A 161 23.18 -4.61 -15.97
CA LYS A 161 22.93 -5.82 -15.16
C LYS A 161 22.43 -5.47 -13.75
N ILE A 162 21.41 -4.62 -13.68
CA ILE A 162 20.76 -4.22 -12.43
C ILE A 162 19.99 -5.37 -11.82
N ASN A 163 19.75 -5.33 -10.50
CA ASN A 163 19.04 -6.37 -9.76
C ASN A 163 17.53 -6.22 -9.87
N ILE A 164 17.05 -4.97 -9.83
CA ILE A 164 15.61 -4.67 -9.85
C ILE A 164 15.35 -3.53 -10.84
N LEU A 165 14.37 -3.72 -11.71
CA LEU A 165 13.80 -2.69 -12.57
C LEU A 165 12.40 -2.37 -12.09
N SER A 166 12.22 -1.22 -11.44
CA SER A 166 10.92 -0.75 -10.98
C SER A 166 10.21 0.08 -12.07
N LEU A 167 8.90 -0.10 -12.16
CA LEU A 167 8.02 0.48 -13.18
C LEU A 167 6.93 1.36 -12.52
N PRO A 168 7.25 2.58 -12.07
CA PRO A 168 6.29 3.45 -11.42
C PRO A 168 5.27 4.07 -12.38
N ASP A 169 3.97 3.97 -12.03
CA ASP A 169 2.92 4.90 -12.46
C ASP A 169 2.96 6.14 -11.54
N THR A 170 3.97 6.98 -11.75
CA THR A 170 4.24 8.13 -10.87
C THR A 170 3.12 9.14 -10.87
N SER A 171 2.42 9.32 -11.99
CA SER A 171 1.26 10.21 -12.09
C SER A 171 -0.03 9.59 -11.53
N GLY A 172 -0.10 8.28 -11.29
CA GLY A 172 -1.30 7.59 -10.82
C GLY A 172 -2.47 7.62 -11.82
N LEU A 173 -2.19 7.74 -13.12
CA LEU A 173 -3.19 7.93 -14.17
C LEU A 173 -3.43 6.70 -15.04
N MET A 174 -2.68 5.62 -14.84
CA MET A 174 -2.86 4.40 -15.62
C MET A 174 -4.05 3.58 -15.14
N SER A 175 -4.80 3.04 -16.09
CA SER A 175 -5.77 1.99 -15.81
C SER A 175 -5.07 0.62 -15.60
N PRO A 176 -5.73 -0.36 -14.94
CA PRO A 176 -5.17 -1.71 -14.77
C PRO A 176 -4.74 -2.38 -16.08
N ASN A 177 -5.50 -2.20 -17.16
CA ASN A 177 -5.15 -2.72 -18.48
C ASN A 177 -3.88 -2.09 -19.05
N GLN A 178 -3.67 -0.79 -18.85
CA GLN A 178 -2.47 -0.09 -19.30
C GLN A 178 -1.24 -0.56 -18.53
N VAL A 179 -1.35 -0.74 -17.21
CA VAL A 179 -0.29 -1.32 -16.36
C VAL A 179 0.03 -2.73 -16.84
N CYS A 180 -0.99 -3.59 -16.97
CA CYS A 180 -0.83 -4.96 -17.44
C CYS A 180 -0.05 -5.03 -18.76
N LYS A 181 -0.46 -4.24 -19.75
CA LYS A 181 0.18 -4.21 -21.08
C LYS A 181 1.66 -3.82 -20.99
N ARG A 182 1.99 -2.74 -20.26
CA ARG A 182 3.37 -2.24 -20.13
C ARG A 182 4.25 -3.18 -19.34
N VAL A 183 3.78 -3.64 -18.19
CA VAL A 183 4.53 -4.56 -17.33
C VAL A 183 4.77 -5.88 -18.04
N LYS A 184 3.78 -6.46 -18.74
CA LYS A 184 3.93 -7.69 -19.49
C LYS A 184 5.03 -7.61 -20.56
N ILE A 185 5.08 -6.49 -21.29
CA ILE A 185 6.10 -6.26 -22.31
C ILE A 185 7.49 -6.17 -21.67
N ILE A 186 7.65 -5.38 -20.61
CA ILE A 186 8.96 -5.20 -19.96
C ILE A 186 9.40 -6.46 -19.23
N SER A 187 8.48 -7.15 -18.56
CA SER A 187 8.80 -8.42 -17.88
C SER A 187 9.27 -9.51 -18.86
N SER A 188 8.79 -9.49 -20.12
CA SER A 188 9.28 -10.43 -21.14
C SER A 188 10.72 -10.18 -21.58
N LEU A 189 11.26 -8.98 -21.32
CA LEU A 189 12.67 -8.61 -21.59
C LEU A 189 13.58 -8.97 -20.41
N ALA A 190 13.02 -9.13 -19.21
CA ALA A 190 13.78 -9.45 -18.01
C ALA A 190 14.23 -10.92 -18.07
N GLY A 191 15.52 -11.14 -17.90
CA GLY A 191 16.06 -12.49 -17.71
C GLY A 191 15.85 -12.96 -16.27
N LYS A 192 16.50 -14.10 -15.92
CA LYS A 192 16.42 -14.66 -14.55
C LYS A 192 17.09 -13.79 -13.46
N ASN A 193 17.92 -12.85 -13.86
CA ASN A 193 18.80 -12.08 -12.94
C ASN A 193 18.26 -10.70 -12.59
N THR A 194 17.22 -10.21 -13.26
CA THR A 194 16.59 -8.92 -12.96
C THR A 194 15.12 -9.13 -12.60
N GLN A 195 14.75 -8.67 -11.41
CA GLN A 195 13.37 -8.67 -10.95
C GLN A 195 12.64 -7.41 -11.41
N ILE A 196 11.33 -7.51 -11.64
CA ILE A 196 10.49 -6.36 -12.01
C ILE A 196 9.68 -5.93 -10.80
N GLY A 197 9.84 -4.67 -10.41
CA GLY A 197 9.04 -3.98 -9.40
C GLY A 197 7.87 -3.23 -10.02
N ILE A 198 6.81 -3.03 -9.24
CA ILE A 198 5.66 -2.21 -9.60
C ILE A 198 5.30 -1.27 -8.46
N HIS A 199 5.22 0.03 -8.78
CA HIS A 199 4.87 1.12 -7.88
C HIS A 199 3.76 1.97 -8.52
N CYS A 200 2.60 2.08 -7.88
CA CYS A 200 1.47 2.78 -8.46
C CYS A 200 0.92 3.83 -7.50
N HIS A 201 0.87 5.10 -7.96
CA HIS A 201 0.17 6.16 -7.24
C HIS A 201 -1.35 6.07 -7.40
N ASN A 202 -2.08 6.69 -6.47
CA ASN A 202 -3.51 6.50 -6.25
C ASN A 202 -4.37 7.68 -6.70
N ASP A 203 -3.89 8.49 -7.65
CA ASP A 203 -4.59 9.72 -8.07
C ASP A 203 -5.98 9.44 -8.68
N LEU A 204 -6.15 8.31 -9.34
CA LEU A 204 -7.45 7.83 -9.85
C LEU A 204 -8.08 6.71 -8.98
N GLY A 205 -7.57 6.46 -7.76
CA GLY A 205 -8.13 5.44 -6.87
C GLY A 205 -7.81 3.99 -7.29
N MET A 206 -6.80 3.77 -8.15
CA MET A 206 -6.52 2.44 -8.72
C MET A 206 -5.18 1.84 -8.27
N ALA A 207 -4.46 2.45 -7.34
CA ALA A 207 -3.10 2.03 -6.99
C ALA A 207 -3.01 0.55 -6.61
N THR A 208 -3.83 0.09 -5.67
CA THR A 208 -3.86 -1.32 -5.23
C THR A 208 -4.20 -2.26 -6.39
N ALA A 209 -5.22 -1.94 -7.19
CA ALA A 209 -5.61 -2.73 -8.35
C ALA A 209 -4.49 -2.78 -9.41
N ASN A 210 -3.85 -1.63 -9.67
CA ASN A 210 -2.72 -1.52 -10.59
C ASN A 210 -1.52 -2.33 -10.12
N THR A 211 -1.21 -2.32 -8.84
CA THR A 211 -0.11 -3.10 -8.24
C THR A 211 -0.38 -4.60 -8.41
N ILE A 212 -1.59 -5.08 -8.11
CA ILE A 212 -2.00 -6.47 -8.33
C ILE A 212 -1.89 -6.85 -9.81
N MET A 213 -2.41 -6.00 -10.71
CA MET A 213 -2.30 -6.25 -12.16
C MET A 213 -0.86 -6.28 -12.66
N GLY A 214 0.04 -5.49 -12.08
CA GLY A 214 1.47 -5.57 -12.36
C GLY A 214 2.05 -6.95 -12.03
N ILE A 215 1.69 -7.52 -10.88
CA ILE A 215 2.09 -8.87 -10.49
C ILE A 215 1.54 -9.92 -11.45
N LEU A 216 0.26 -9.84 -11.79
CA LEU A 216 -0.36 -10.75 -12.77
C LEU A 216 0.31 -10.64 -14.14
N ALA A 217 0.81 -9.48 -14.52
CA ALA A 217 1.52 -9.21 -15.75
C ALA A 217 3.00 -9.65 -15.76
N GLY A 218 3.55 -10.10 -14.63
CA GLY A 218 4.91 -10.63 -14.57
C GLY A 218 5.86 -9.92 -13.60
N ALA A 219 5.47 -8.82 -12.96
CA ALA A 219 6.27 -8.23 -11.88
C ALA A 219 6.38 -9.20 -10.69
N SER A 220 7.46 -9.10 -9.92
CA SER A 220 7.75 -9.96 -8.76
C SER A 220 7.98 -9.18 -7.45
N ILE A 221 7.93 -7.85 -7.51
CA ILE A 221 8.07 -6.98 -6.34
C ILE A 221 6.89 -6.02 -6.32
N ILE A 222 6.22 -5.90 -5.17
CA ILE A 222 5.22 -4.87 -4.90
C ILE A 222 5.85 -3.76 -4.05
N GLU A 223 5.68 -2.52 -4.48
CA GLU A 223 6.09 -1.32 -3.75
C GLU A 223 4.84 -0.65 -3.19
N VAL A 224 4.69 -0.72 -1.88
CA VAL A 224 3.45 -0.43 -1.16
C VAL A 224 3.73 0.32 0.14
N SER A 225 2.68 0.81 0.81
CA SER A 225 2.81 1.46 2.12
C SER A 225 1.62 1.17 3.03
N ALA A 226 1.82 1.35 4.33
CA ALA A 226 0.74 1.26 5.32
C ALA A 226 -0.32 2.33 5.04
N LEU A 227 -1.60 1.95 5.02
CA LEU A 227 -2.74 2.81 4.67
C LEU A 227 -2.60 3.45 3.27
N GLY A 228 -1.70 2.92 2.43
CA GLY A 228 -1.39 3.54 1.15
C GLY A 228 -0.80 4.95 1.26
N ILE A 229 -0.21 5.32 2.40
CA ILE A 229 0.30 6.68 2.62
C ILE A 229 1.41 7.03 1.63
N GLY A 230 1.37 8.25 1.10
CA GLY A 230 2.37 8.75 0.17
C GLY A 230 2.04 10.12 -0.40
N GLU A 231 2.82 10.53 -1.41
CA GLU A 231 2.61 11.79 -2.10
C GLU A 231 1.22 11.86 -2.74
N ARG A 232 0.56 13.02 -2.70
CA ARG A 232 -0.81 13.28 -3.20
C ARG A 232 -1.85 12.35 -2.56
N ASN A 233 -2.41 11.41 -3.32
CA ASN A 233 -3.38 10.41 -2.85
C ASN A 233 -2.73 9.08 -2.43
N GLY A 234 -1.38 9.06 -2.30
CA GLY A 234 -0.63 7.90 -1.86
C GLY A 234 -0.37 6.85 -2.93
N ILE A 235 -0.10 5.62 -2.49
CA ILE A 235 0.26 4.46 -3.31
C ILE A 235 -0.60 3.24 -2.94
N GLY A 236 -0.25 2.05 -3.44
CA GLY A 236 -0.94 0.80 -3.09
C GLY A 236 -0.84 0.49 -1.59
N ASP A 237 -1.96 0.07 -0.98
CA ASP A 237 -1.99 -0.36 0.42
C ASP A 237 -1.34 -1.73 0.60
N ILE A 238 -0.47 -1.86 1.61
CA ILE A 238 0.32 -3.07 1.85
C ILE A 238 -0.54 -4.28 2.24
N PHE A 239 -1.51 -4.11 3.16
CA PHE A 239 -2.34 -5.22 3.63
C PHE A 239 -3.29 -5.70 2.53
N ILE A 240 -4.03 -4.77 1.90
CA ILE A 240 -5.01 -5.11 0.87
C ILE A 240 -4.34 -5.75 -0.34
N THR A 241 -3.18 -5.22 -0.75
CA THR A 241 -2.39 -5.81 -1.85
C THR A 241 -1.89 -7.20 -1.48
N GLY A 242 -1.28 -7.36 -0.31
CA GLY A 242 -0.71 -8.62 0.14
C GLY A 242 -1.76 -9.70 0.32
N LYS A 243 -2.88 -9.38 0.99
CA LYS A 243 -4.00 -10.30 1.18
C LYS A 243 -4.58 -10.78 -0.16
N ASN A 244 -4.87 -9.86 -1.08
CA ASN A 244 -5.36 -10.22 -2.41
C ASN A 244 -4.41 -11.16 -3.17
N LEU A 245 -3.12 -10.93 -3.11
CA LEU A 245 -2.14 -11.78 -3.78
C LEU A 245 -2.05 -13.17 -3.13
N LYS A 246 -2.10 -13.27 -1.80
CA LYS A 246 -2.16 -14.55 -1.10
C LYS A 246 -3.43 -15.34 -1.44
N ASP A 247 -4.58 -14.68 -1.45
CA ASP A 247 -5.87 -15.29 -1.82
C ASP A 247 -5.87 -15.82 -3.28
N GLN A 248 -5.05 -15.23 -4.15
CA GLN A 248 -4.80 -15.70 -5.52
C GLN A 248 -3.69 -16.79 -5.62
N GLY A 249 -3.13 -17.23 -4.51
CA GLY A 249 -2.15 -18.32 -4.45
C GLY A 249 -0.71 -17.90 -4.74
N PHE A 250 -0.36 -16.61 -4.60
CA PHE A 250 1.04 -16.19 -4.63
C PHE A 250 1.73 -16.46 -3.29
N ASP A 251 3.05 -16.64 -3.33
CA ASP A 251 3.89 -16.86 -2.15
C ASP A 251 4.50 -15.53 -1.68
N LEU A 252 4.10 -15.06 -0.51
CA LEU A 252 4.61 -13.85 0.14
C LEU A 252 5.05 -14.18 1.56
N ASN A 253 6.17 -13.60 1.99
CA ASN A 253 6.59 -13.64 3.39
C ASN A 253 5.69 -12.77 4.29
N LEU A 254 4.91 -11.85 3.71
CA LEU A 254 4.03 -10.95 4.45
C LEU A 254 2.93 -11.73 5.19
N GLU A 255 2.85 -11.58 6.49
CA GLU A 255 1.96 -12.32 7.41
C GLU A 255 0.58 -11.64 7.51
N THR A 256 -0.21 -11.70 6.45
CA THR A 256 -1.55 -11.04 6.40
C THR A 256 -2.55 -11.62 7.40
N GLU A 257 -2.28 -12.76 7.99
CA GLU A 257 -3.06 -13.40 9.05
C GLU A 257 -2.86 -12.73 10.41
N LYS A 258 -1.80 -11.93 10.58
CA LYS A 258 -1.52 -11.14 11.80
C LYS A 258 -2.28 -9.81 11.76
N GLU A 259 -3.60 -9.88 11.65
CA GLU A 259 -4.49 -8.71 11.48
C GLU A 259 -4.35 -7.71 12.64
N ASP A 260 -4.15 -8.21 13.87
CA ASP A 260 -3.94 -7.34 15.05
C ASP A 260 -2.67 -6.50 14.92
N ILE A 261 -1.55 -7.09 14.45
CA ILE A 261 -0.30 -6.36 14.24
C ILE A 261 -0.45 -5.34 13.09
N PHE A 262 -1.20 -5.67 12.03
CA PHE A 262 -1.53 -4.71 10.98
C PHE A 262 -2.36 -3.56 11.50
N ARG A 263 -3.35 -3.83 12.36
CA ARG A 263 -4.16 -2.79 13.02
C ARG A 263 -3.29 -1.86 13.84
N GLU A 264 -2.42 -2.40 14.70
CA GLU A 264 -1.46 -1.61 15.48
C GLU A 264 -0.53 -0.78 14.59
N TYR A 265 -0.04 -1.35 13.49
CA TYR A 265 0.80 -0.65 12.53
C TYR A 265 0.06 0.54 11.89
N TYR A 266 -1.16 0.32 11.47
CA TYR A 266 -2.00 1.36 10.85
C TYR A 266 -2.38 2.45 11.84
N GLU A 267 -2.78 2.07 13.05
CA GLU A 267 -3.08 3.02 14.14
C GLU A 267 -1.86 3.84 14.53
N PHE A 268 -0.67 3.23 14.53
CA PHE A 268 0.57 3.96 14.79
C PHE A 268 0.85 5.00 13.69
N VAL A 269 0.80 4.60 12.42
CA VAL A 269 1.03 5.52 11.28
C VAL A 269 -0.01 6.64 11.27
N ASP A 270 -1.30 6.31 11.49
CA ASP A 270 -2.39 7.26 11.59
C ASP A 270 -2.19 8.24 12.75
N SER A 271 -1.82 7.74 13.94
CA SER A 271 -1.59 8.57 15.12
C SER A 271 -0.46 9.58 14.92
N VAL A 272 0.66 9.14 14.32
CA VAL A 272 1.80 10.02 13.99
C VAL A 272 1.39 11.06 12.94
N CYS A 273 0.64 10.64 11.91
CA CYS A 273 0.12 11.55 10.90
C CYS A 273 -0.83 12.59 11.54
N TYR A 274 -1.78 12.15 12.34
CA TYR A 274 -2.73 13.04 13.01
C TYR A 274 -2.05 14.03 13.94
N GLN A 275 -1.09 13.59 14.76
CA GLN A 275 -0.35 14.48 15.66
C GLN A 275 0.40 15.59 14.93
N LYS A 276 0.93 15.32 13.74
CA LYS A 276 1.77 16.26 12.98
C LYS A 276 0.99 17.10 11.98
N THR A 277 -0.13 16.59 11.48
CA THR A 277 -0.87 17.22 10.36
C THR A 277 -2.31 17.56 10.68
N GLY A 278 -2.88 17.02 11.77
CA GLY A 278 -4.30 17.12 12.10
C GLY A 278 -5.20 16.24 11.20
N ILE A 279 -4.64 15.38 10.34
CA ILE A 279 -5.38 14.58 9.37
C ILE A 279 -5.35 13.12 9.79
N LYS A 280 -6.53 12.49 9.86
CA LYS A 280 -6.69 11.05 10.05
C LYS A 280 -6.65 10.34 8.70
N LEU A 281 -5.83 9.31 8.61
CA LEU A 281 -5.76 8.38 7.47
C LEU A 281 -6.71 7.20 7.68
N LEU A 282 -6.72 6.65 8.89
CA LEU A 282 -7.62 5.57 9.30
C LEU A 282 -8.99 6.16 9.65
N ASN A 283 -10.03 5.72 8.95
CA ASN A 283 -11.41 6.17 9.15
C ASN A 283 -12.39 5.02 8.95
N ASP A 284 -13.69 5.26 9.21
CA ASP A 284 -14.73 4.24 9.14
C ASP A 284 -14.83 3.52 7.78
N ASN A 285 -14.43 4.18 6.69
CA ASN A 285 -14.45 3.62 5.34
C ASN A 285 -13.09 3.04 4.90
N THR A 286 -12.09 2.99 5.77
CA THR A 286 -10.82 2.33 5.44
C THR A 286 -11.08 0.85 5.12
N PRO A 287 -10.70 0.37 3.93
CA PRO A 287 -10.93 -1.02 3.56
C PRO A 287 -10.39 -1.99 4.62
N PHE A 288 -11.19 -2.98 4.99
CA PHE A 288 -10.93 -4.01 5.97
C PHE A 288 -10.88 -3.52 7.44
N PHE A 289 -10.18 -2.43 7.75
CA PHE A 289 -9.93 -1.98 9.13
C PHE A 289 -10.90 -0.90 9.62
N GLY A 290 -11.69 -0.29 8.73
CA GLY A 290 -12.70 0.70 9.09
C GLY A 290 -14.00 0.05 9.60
N ASN A 291 -14.70 0.72 10.53
CA ASN A 291 -15.91 0.20 11.15
C ASN A 291 -17.03 -0.09 10.14
N SER A 292 -17.10 0.69 9.04
CA SER A 292 -18.11 0.47 7.99
C SER A 292 -18.01 -0.89 7.30
N SER A 293 -16.85 -1.57 7.35
CA SER A 293 -16.67 -2.90 6.77
C SER A 293 -17.53 -3.99 7.42
N MET A 294 -18.01 -3.74 8.65
CA MET A 294 -18.82 -4.67 9.45
C MET A 294 -20.32 -4.34 9.44
N THR A 295 -20.75 -3.28 8.75
CA THR A 295 -22.11 -2.73 8.86
C THR A 295 -23.03 -3.26 7.77
N HIS A 296 -24.28 -3.60 8.14
CA HIS A 296 -25.33 -4.06 7.24
C HIS A 296 -26.65 -3.32 7.47
N VAL A 297 -27.29 -2.91 6.38
CA VAL A 297 -28.56 -2.16 6.40
C VAL A 297 -29.64 -2.84 5.55
N ALA A 298 -29.29 -3.45 4.44
CA ALA A 298 -30.24 -4.07 3.51
C ALA A 298 -30.72 -5.44 4.00
N GLY A 299 -32.03 -5.70 3.86
CA GLY A 299 -32.62 -6.96 4.29
C GLY A 299 -32.08 -8.22 3.60
N THR A 300 -31.57 -8.08 2.38
CA THR A 300 -30.89 -9.17 1.64
C THR A 300 -29.60 -9.63 2.31
N HIS A 301 -28.92 -8.75 3.02
CA HIS A 301 -27.67 -9.05 3.74
C HIS A 301 -27.90 -9.73 5.10
N GLY A 302 -29.15 -9.83 5.57
CA GLY A 302 -29.48 -10.54 6.79
C GLY A 302 -29.53 -12.07 6.67
N ILE A 303 -29.37 -12.64 5.48
CA ILE A 303 -29.55 -14.10 5.24
C ILE A 303 -28.19 -14.83 5.13
N GLY A 304 -27.09 -14.14 4.99
CA GLY A 304 -25.77 -14.77 4.81
C GLY A 304 -24.64 -13.94 5.35
N GLN A 305 -23.45 -14.48 5.28
CA GLN A 305 -22.23 -13.71 5.56
C GLN A 305 -21.83 -12.95 4.28
N PHE A 306 -22.01 -11.65 4.29
CA PHE A 306 -21.54 -10.75 3.25
C PHE A 306 -20.42 -9.88 3.83
N GLY A 307 -19.34 -9.68 3.06
CA GLY A 307 -18.18 -8.95 3.52
C GLY A 307 -17.18 -9.82 4.28
N LEU A 308 -16.22 -9.18 4.92
CA LEU A 308 -15.03 -9.83 5.51
C LEU A 308 -15.17 -10.11 7.01
N ALA A 309 -16.09 -9.44 7.71
CA ALA A 309 -16.12 -9.46 9.15
C ALA A 309 -16.94 -10.63 9.73
N ALA A 310 -16.38 -11.25 10.76
CA ALA A 310 -17.10 -12.21 11.60
C ALA A 310 -18.13 -11.52 12.51
N ASP A 311 -17.81 -10.33 13.01
CA ASP A 311 -18.70 -9.51 13.83
C ASP A 311 -19.48 -8.56 12.92
N GLN A 312 -20.81 -8.64 12.98
CA GLN A 312 -21.71 -7.85 12.13
C GLN A 312 -22.46 -6.84 12.98
N GLU A 313 -22.53 -5.60 12.50
CA GLU A 313 -23.36 -4.55 13.06
C GLU A 313 -24.53 -4.25 12.11
N PHE A 314 -25.75 -4.20 12.65
CA PHE A 314 -26.95 -4.00 11.85
C PHE A 314 -27.57 -2.64 12.15
N TYR A 315 -27.92 -1.91 11.09
CA TYR A 315 -28.68 -0.67 11.16
C TYR A 315 -30.04 -0.87 10.49
N LEU A 316 -31.10 -0.42 11.15
CA LEU A 316 -32.49 -0.65 10.72
C LEU A 316 -33.10 0.63 10.15
N ASN A 317 -33.48 0.58 8.87
CA ASN A 317 -34.22 1.64 8.17
C ASN A 317 -35.30 1.02 7.25
N VAL A 318 -35.87 1.81 6.37
CA VAL A 318 -36.92 1.37 5.42
C VAL A 318 -36.54 0.18 4.54
N LEU A 319 -35.24 -0.08 4.39
CA LEU A 319 -34.70 -1.19 3.58
C LEU A 319 -34.55 -2.50 4.37
N CYS A 320 -34.73 -2.48 5.70
CA CYS A 320 -34.54 -3.67 6.51
C CYS A 320 -35.61 -4.74 6.16
N GLY A 321 -35.16 -5.99 6.19
CA GLY A 321 -36.06 -7.17 6.01
C GLY A 321 -36.16 -7.98 7.29
N LYS A 322 -37.09 -8.96 7.30
CA LYS A 322 -37.39 -9.82 8.46
C LYS A 322 -36.15 -10.45 9.09
N HIS A 323 -35.24 -10.99 8.26
CA HIS A 323 -34.01 -11.65 8.75
C HIS A 323 -33.05 -10.68 9.38
N LEU A 324 -32.89 -9.45 8.80
CA LEU A 324 -32.04 -8.42 9.36
C LEU A 324 -32.55 -7.97 10.74
N VAL A 325 -33.84 -7.70 10.85
CA VAL A 325 -34.50 -7.35 12.13
C VAL A 325 -34.34 -8.46 13.16
N GLU A 326 -34.56 -9.71 12.77
CA GLU A 326 -34.37 -10.85 13.65
C GLU A 326 -32.92 -10.97 14.16
N ASN A 327 -31.93 -10.78 13.29
CA ASN A 327 -30.51 -10.77 13.66
C ASN A 327 -30.19 -9.62 14.59
N TYR A 328 -30.69 -8.41 14.30
CA TYR A 328 -30.55 -7.24 15.17
C TYR A 328 -31.11 -7.52 16.58
N LEU A 329 -32.31 -8.05 16.69
CA LEU A 329 -32.96 -8.34 17.97
C LEU A 329 -32.15 -9.38 18.78
N LYS A 330 -31.63 -10.42 18.11
CA LYS A 330 -30.76 -11.43 18.73
C LYS A 330 -29.44 -10.83 19.22
N LEU A 331 -28.76 -10.04 18.37
CA LEU A 331 -27.50 -9.40 18.70
C LEU A 331 -27.62 -8.50 19.94
N HIS A 332 -28.69 -7.72 19.99
CA HIS A 332 -28.95 -6.80 21.11
C HIS A 332 -29.71 -7.41 22.28
N LYS A 333 -29.97 -8.73 22.24
CA LYS A 333 -30.71 -9.48 23.29
C LYS A 333 -32.08 -8.86 23.62
N ILE A 334 -32.78 -8.39 22.59
CA ILE A 334 -34.15 -7.86 22.70
C ILE A 334 -35.12 -9.02 22.51
N GLY A 335 -35.88 -9.37 23.56
CA GLY A 335 -36.88 -10.44 23.51
C GLY A 335 -38.11 -10.02 22.67
N TYR A 336 -38.60 -10.92 21.84
CA TYR A 336 -39.80 -10.72 21.03
C TYR A 336 -40.54 -12.03 20.80
N GLU A 337 -41.82 -11.95 20.51
CA GLU A 337 -42.61 -13.13 20.08
C GLU A 337 -42.61 -13.23 18.54
N LYS A 338 -42.21 -14.39 18.01
CA LYS A 338 -42.03 -14.63 16.57
C LYS A 338 -43.29 -14.29 15.73
N LYS A 339 -44.47 -14.42 16.29
CA LYS A 339 -45.73 -14.09 15.61
C LYS A 339 -45.86 -12.60 15.28
N TYR A 340 -45.22 -11.71 16.07
CA TYR A 340 -45.25 -10.25 15.87
C TYR A 340 -44.11 -9.72 15.01
N LEU A 341 -43.16 -10.55 14.61
CA LEU A 341 -41.97 -10.10 13.89
C LEU A 341 -42.28 -9.31 12.61
N GLN A 342 -43.37 -9.69 11.90
CA GLN A 342 -43.76 -8.98 10.68
C GLN A 342 -44.29 -7.57 10.98
N GLU A 343 -45.01 -7.41 12.06
CA GLU A 343 -45.52 -6.12 12.55
C GLU A 343 -44.35 -5.24 13.02
N ILE A 344 -43.46 -5.80 13.82
CA ILE A 344 -42.22 -5.10 14.25
C ILE A 344 -41.45 -4.55 13.06
N VAL A 345 -41.26 -5.35 11.99
CA VAL A 345 -40.58 -4.90 10.77
C VAL A 345 -41.33 -3.73 10.11
N ALA A 346 -42.65 -3.79 10.02
CA ALA A 346 -43.44 -2.72 9.43
C ALA A 346 -43.30 -1.42 10.22
N ARG A 347 -43.46 -1.48 11.56
CA ARG A 347 -43.33 -0.31 12.46
C ARG A 347 -41.94 0.30 12.48
N ILE A 348 -40.87 -0.54 12.38
CA ILE A 348 -39.50 -0.05 12.23
C ILE A 348 -39.35 0.77 10.94
N LYS A 349 -39.90 0.27 9.82
CA LYS A 349 -39.88 1.00 8.54
C LYS A 349 -40.65 2.32 8.59
N ASP A 350 -41.85 2.30 9.18
CA ASP A 350 -42.68 3.49 9.33
C ASP A 350 -41.94 4.55 10.19
N LYS A 351 -41.39 4.12 11.33
CA LYS A 351 -40.63 5.00 12.22
C LYS A 351 -39.39 5.58 11.53
N SER A 352 -38.69 4.75 10.76
CA SER A 352 -37.51 5.22 9.99
C SER A 352 -37.91 6.22 8.90
N ALA A 353 -39.02 5.99 8.21
CA ALA A 353 -39.53 6.88 7.18
C ALA A 353 -39.99 8.22 7.74
N GLU A 354 -40.64 8.22 8.92
CA GLU A 354 -41.06 9.45 9.63
C GLU A 354 -39.88 10.28 10.14
N ALA A 355 -38.81 9.59 10.57
CA ALA A 355 -37.63 10.22 11.16
C ALA A 355 -36.53 10.57 10.15
N ASP A 356 -36.64 10.14 8.89
CA ASP A 356 -35.61 10.25 7.84
C ASP A 356 -34.22 9.76 8.27
N ARG A 357 -34.17 8.68 9.09
CA ARG A 357 -32.93 8.05 9.59
C ARG A 357 -33.14 6.61 9.99
N CYS A 358 -32.04 5.91 10.29
CA CYS A 358 -32.13 4.61 10.96
C CYS A 358 -32.74 4.76 12.35
N VAL A 359 -33.54 3.77 12.79
CA VAL A 359 -34.13 3.71 14.13
C VAL A 359 -33.05 3.43 15.17
N THR A 360 -33.15 4.08 16.32
CA THR A 360 -32.25 3.83 17.45
C THR A 360 -32.61 2.54 18.17
N LYS A 361 -31.68 2.04 18.99
CA LYS A 361 -31.91 0.83 19.80
C LYS A 361 -33.07 1.00 20.78
N GLU A 362 -33.22 2.18 21.33
CA GLU A 362 -34.30 2.56 22.26
C GLU A 362 -35.64 2.52 21.55
N GLU A 363 -35.76 3.12 20.36
CA GLU A 363 -36.95 3.09 19.53
C GLU A 363 -37.33 1.65 19.12
N VAL A 364 -36.35 0.79 18.80
CA VAL A 364 -36.62 -0.62 18.50
C VAL A 364 -37.21 -1.36 19.71
N LYS A 365 -36.69 -1.09 20.92
CA LYS A 365 -37.25 -1.68 22.15
C LYS A 365 -38.70 -1.23 22.39
N GLU A 366 -39.00 0.04 22.21
CA GLU A 366 -40.34 0.60 22.33
C GLU A 366 -41.30 -0.08 21.34
N ILE A 367 -40.93 -0.18 20.05
CA ILE A 367 -41.70 -0.84 19.01
C ILE A 367 -41.98 -2.30 19.38
N VAL A 368 -40.99 -3.04 19.89
CA VAL A 368 -41.16 -4.42 20.28
C VAL A 368 -42.14 -4.56 21.44
N VAL A 369 -42.05 -3.72 22.48
CA VAL A 369 -42.97 -3.73 23.63
C VAL A 369 -44.40 -3.40 23.20
N GLU A 370 -44.57 -2.43 22.30
CA GLU A 370 -45.91 -2.04 21.82
C GLU A 370 -46.52 -3.02 20.82
N SER A 371 -45.73 -3.93 20.26
CA SER A 371 -46.18 -4.94 19.28
C SER A 371 -46.62 -6.25 19.95
N GLY A 372 -46.34 -6.48 21.21
CA GLY A 372 -46.67 -7.71 21.89
C GLY A 372 -46.45 -7.77 23.33
#